data_e70ff1f4fd8c39fcf1ef9d7500503693
#
_entry.id   e70ff1f4fd8c39fcf1ef9d7500503693
#
_cell.length_a   1.000
_cell.length_b   1.000
_cell.length_c   1.000
_cell.angle_alpha   90.00
_cell.angle_beta   90.00
_cell.angle_gamma   90.00
#
_symmetry.space_group_name_H-M   'P 1'
#
loop_
_entity.id
_entity.type
_entity.pdbx_description
1 polymer ?
#
loop_
_entity_poly.entity_id
_entity_poly.type
_entity_poly.pdbx_seq_one_letter_code
_entity_poly.pdbx_strand_id
1 'polypeptide(L)'
;MKKLALAQELKENAYPGRGIVIGRSKDGKKAVTAYFIMGRSENSRNRVFVEEGEGIRTQAFDPAKLEDPSLIIYAPVRVLGDETIVTNGDQTDTVYEGREKGLIFEESLRSREFEPDGPNYTPRISGLMKIKDGTFHYAMSILKSNNGNPESCNRFTYTYENPIAGEGRFIHTYMHDGNPLPSFEGEPKLVVIEEDIDDFTNTLWNSLNDDNKVSLFVRYIDIATGEYETRIVNKNK
;
A
#
# COMPACT_ATOMS: atom_id res chain seq x y z
N MET A 1 1.75 16.02 -15.43
CA MET A 1 2.11 15.92 -13.99
C MET A 1 3.62 15.79 -13.91
N LYS A 2 4.31 16.44 -12.94
CA LYS A 2 5.76 16.30 -12.75
C LYS A 2 6.06 14.97 -12.08
N LYS A 3 6.99 14.18 -12.64
CA LYS A 3 7.47 12.93 -12.04
C LYS A 3 8.32 13.27 -10.81
N LEU A 4 7.98 12.70 -9.65
CA LEU A 4 8.65 12.94 -8.37
C LEU A 4 9.69 11.86 -8.08
N ALA A 5 10.79 12.26 -7.46
CA ALA A 5 11.70 11.31 -6.83
C ALA A 5 11.06 10.84 -5.50
N LEU A 6 10.68 9.58 -5.42
CA LEU A 6 9.99 9.03 -4.25
C LEU A 6 10.80 9.21 -2.96
N ALA A 7 12.13 9.10 -3.04
CA ALA A 7 13.03 9.38 -1.94
C ALA A 7 12.88 10.79 -1.35
N GLN A 8 12.75 11.81 -2.23
CA GLN A 8 12.57 13.19 -1.78
C GLN A 8 11.20 13.36 -1.14
N GLU A 9 10.14 12.85 -1.77
CA GLU A 9 8.77 12.90 -1.26
C GLU A 9 8.64 12.32 0.15
N LEU A 10 9.27 11.16 0.39
CA LEU A 10 9.26 10.51 1.70
C LEU A 10 10.12 11.22 2.75
N LYS A 11 11.24 11.83 2.37
CA LYS A 11 12.08 12.62 3.29
C LYS A 11 11.42 13.94 3.72
N GLU A 12 10.64 14.53 2.83
CA GLU A 12 9.91 15.79 3.10
C GLU A 12 8.63 15.56 3.90
N ASN A 13 8.11 14.32 3.93
CA ASN A 13 6.90 13.96 4.68
C ASN A 13 7.23 13.02 5.83
N ALA A 14 7.33 13.55 7.05
CA ALA A 14 7.68 12.76 8.24
C ALA A 14 6.66 11.66 8.57
N TYR A 15 5.41 11.76 8.12
CA TYR A 15 4.36 10.78 8.42
C TYR A 15 3.31 10.64 7.31
N PRO A 16 3.62 10.01 6.18
CA PRO A 16 2.60 9.63 5.19
C PRO A 16 1.68 8.49 5.69
N GLY A 17 1.98 7.87 6.83
CA GLY A 17 1.21 6.80 7.44
C GLY A 17 1.46 5.44 6.79
N ARG A 18 0.55 4.95 5.97
CA ARG A 18 0.70 3.76 5.12
C ARG A 18 0.80 4.23 3.67
N GLY A 19 1.65 3.57 2.91
CA GLY A 19 1.84 3.94 1.51
C GLY A 19 1.89 2.73 0.59
N ILE A 20 1.24 2.86 -0.57
CA ILE A 20 1.26 1.87 -1.65
C ILE A 20 1.90 2.53 -2.87
N VAL A 21 2.88 1.86 -3.46
CA VAL A 21 3.42 2.20 -4.78
C VAL A 21 3.11 1.06 -5.74
N ILE A 22 2.59 1.37 -6.93
CA ILE A 22 2.44 0.41 -8.01
C ILE A 22 2.99 1.06 -9.30
N GLY A 23 3.74 0.30 -10.09
CA GLY A 23 4.32 0.81 -11.31
C GLY A 23 5.01 -0.26 -12.15
N ARG A 24 5.84 0.21 -13.09
CA ARG A 24 6.60 -0.63 -14.01
C ARG A 24 8.09 -0.30 -13.91
N SER A 25 8.93 -1.33 -13.87
CA SER A 25 10.39 -1.17 -13.84
C SER A 25 10.90 -0.36 -15.03
N LYS A 26 12.11 0.19 -14.91
CA LYS A 26 12.70 1.07 -15.92
C LYS A 26 12.93 0.37 -17.25
N ASP A 27 13.27 -0.92 -17.25
CA ASP A 27 13.40 -1.75 -18.44
C ASP A 27 12.06 -2.19 -19.05
N GLY A 28 10.95 -1.93 -18.33
CA GLY A 28 9.59 -2.27 -18.72
C GLY A 28 9.19 -3.73 -18.57
N LYS A 29 10.04 -4.58 -17.97
CA LYS A 29 9.79 -6.03 -17.89
C LYS A 29 9.07 -6.47 -16.63
N LYS A 30 9.18 -5.68 -15.54
CA LYS A 30 8.61 -6.04 -14.24
C LYS A 30 7.44 -5.14 -13.87
N ALA A 31 6.36 -5.72 -13.38
CA ALA A 31 5.36 -5.03 -12.59
C ALA A 31 5.87 -4.91 -11.15
N VAL A 32 5.75 -3.73 -10.56
CA VAL A 32 6.34 -3.41 -9.26
C VAL A 32 5.27 -2.99 -8.29
N THR A 33 5.31 -3.53 -7.07
CA THR A 33 4.53 -3.01 -5.96
C THR A 33 5.38 -2.88 -4.71
N ALA A 34 5.10 -1.84 -3.93
CA ALA A 34 5.64 -1.68 -2.58
C ALA A 34 4.53 -1.26 -1.62
N TYR A 35 4.63 -1.73 -0.39
CA TYR A 35 3.76 -1.34 0.70
C TYR A 35 4.58 -1.12 1.97
N PHE A 36 4.39 0.03 2.61
CA PHE A 36 5.00 0.30 3.90
C PHE A 36 3.99 0.71 4.96
N ILE A 37 4.34 0.44 6.21
CA ILE A 37 3.62 0.93 7.37
C ILE A 37 4.53 1.78 8.24
N MET A 38 3.94 2.85 8.77
CA MET A 38 4.51 3.69 9.81
C MET A 38 3.59 3.71 11.03
N GLY A 39 4.12 4.02 12.21
CA GLY A 39 3.38 4.08 13.46
C GLY A 39 3.91 5.16 14.39
N ARG A 40 3.00 5.87 15.09
CA ARG A 40 3.35 6.85 16.13
C ARG A 40 3.14 6.32 17.53
N SER A 41 2.14 5.45 17.74
CA SER A 41 1.88 4.81 19.04
C SER A 41 2.71 3.54 19.23
N GLU A 42 2.90 3.10 20.47
CA GLU A 42 3.59 1.85 20.80
C GLU A 42 2.90 0.66 20.15
N ASN A 43 1.57 0.56 20.24
CA ASN A 43 0.77 -0.49 19.60
C ASN A 43 0.96 -0.50 18.08
N SER A 44 0.93 0.66 17.42
CA SER A 44 1.12 0.73 15.97
C SER A 44 2.54 0.38 15.50
N ARG A 45 3.55 0.56 16.36
CA ARG A 45 4.95 0.19 16.09
C ARG A 45 5.27 -1.27 16.41
N ASN A 46 4.42 -1.94 17.20
CA ASN A 46 4.58 -3.33 17.60
C ASN A 46 4.16 -4.31 16.50
N ARG A 47 4.69 -4.14 15.28
CA ARG A 47 4.35 -4.95 14.11
C ARG A 47 5.56 -5.33 13.29
N VAL A 48 5.45 -6.49 12.64
CA VAL A 48 6.34 -6.98 11.60
C VAL A 48 5.52 -7.52 10.43
N PHE A 49 6.10 -7.55 9.24
CA PHE A 49 5.61 -8.33 8.12
C PHE A 49 6.22 -9.71 8.13
N VAL A 50 5.38 -10.71 7.93
CA VAL A 50 5.79 -12.10 7.73
C VAL A 50 5.18 -12.62 6.43
N GLU A 51 5.86 -13.55 5.77
CA GLU A 51 5.32 -14.23 4.58
C GLU A 51 4.13 -15.10 4.97
N GLU A 52 3.09 -15.09 4.15
CA GLU A 52 1.90 -15.94 4.27
C GLU A 52 1.46 -16.38 2.87
N GLY A 53 1.80 -17.61 2.49
CA GLY A 53 1.63 -18.11 1.13
C GLY A 53 2.37 -17.24 0.11
N GLU A 54 1.67 -16.80 -0.93
CA GLU A 54 2.20 -15.85 -1.92
C GLU A 54 2.06 -14.37 -1.49
N GLY A 55 1.46 -14.11 -0.33
CA GLY A 55 1.25 -12.79 0.24
C GLY A 55 2.10 -12.51 1.46
N ILE A 56 1.66 -11.55 2.25
CA ILE A 56 2.23 -11.22 3.57
C ILE A 56 1.12 -10.95 4.58
N ARG A 57 1.47 -11.14 5.87
CA ARG A 57 0.62 -10.80 7.01
C ARG A 57 1.34 -9.85 7.95
N THR A 58 0.60 -8.96 8.60
CA THR A 58 1.09 -8.26 9.78
C THR A 58 1.01 -9.19 10.99
N GLN A 59 2.03 -9.14 11.84
CA GLN A 59 2.07 -9.88 13.10
C GLN A 59 2.56 -8.94 14.21
N ALA A 60 2.10 -9.13 15.44
CA ALA A 60 2.68 -8.45 16.58
C ALA A 60 4.14 -8.91 16.76
N PHE A 61 5.06 -7.95 16.92
CA PHE A 61 6.45 -8.25 17.26
C PHE A 61 6.56 -8.79 18.68
N ASP A 62 5.89 -8.14 19.62
CA ASP A 62 5.75 -8.60 21.01
C ASP A 62 4.26 -8.86 21.29
N PRO A 63 3.82 -10.13 21.29
CA PRO A 63 2.41 -10.46 21.54
C PRO A 63 1.89 -10.01 22.92
N ALA A 64 2.78 -9.86 23.92
CA ALA A 64 2.40 -9.41 25.25
C ALA A 64 1.99 -7.92 25.30
N LYS A 65 2.38 -7.14 24.27
CA LYS A 65 2.05 -5.72 24.12
C LYS A 65 0.91 -5.45 23.13
N LEU A 66 0.25 -6.51 22.66
CA LEU A 66 -0.87 -6.38 21.72
C LEU A 66 -2.14 -6.02 22.49
N GLU A 67 -2.62 -4.78 22.36
CA GLU A 67 -3.83 -4.30 23.03
C GLU A 67 -5.09 -4.63 22.22
N ASP A 68 -5.15 -4.20 20.97
CA ASP A 68 -6.28 -4.44 20.05
C ASP A 68 -5.75 -4.88 18.67
N PRO A 69 -6.00 -6.13 18.26
CA PRO A 69 -5.56 -6.64 16.97
C PRO A 69 -6.38 -6.12 15.77
N SER A 70 -7.59 -5.61 15.98
CA SER A 70 -8.59 -5.42 14.92
C SER A 70 -8.15 -4.50 13.78
N LEU A 71 -7.36 -3.47 14.06
CA LEU A 71 -6.86 -2.51 13.06
C LEU A 71 -5.39 -2.70 12.69
N ILE A 72 -4.70 -3.66 13.31
CA ILE A 72 -3.25 -3.83 13.12
C ILE A 72 -2.83 -5.20 12.62
N ILE A 73 -3.67 -6.24 12.79
CA ILE A 73 -3.39 -7.59 12.32
C ILE A 73 -4.30 -7.91 11.12
N TYR A 74 -3.72 -7.98 9.94
CA TYR A 74 -4.40 -8.26 8.66
C TYR A 74 -3.37 -8.77 7.64
N ALA A 75 -3.83 -9.24 6.49
CA ALA A 75 -2.98 -9.60 5.35
C ALA A 75 -2.88 -8.40 4.39
N PRO A 76 -1.81 -7.59 4.40
CA PRO A 76 -1.70 -6.43 3.51
C PRO A 76 -1.61 -6.81 2.04
N VAL A 77 -1.09 -8.00 1.74
CA VAL A 77 -0.92 -8.49 0.36
C VAL A 77 -1.48 -9.89 0.25
N ARG A 78 -2.37 -10.09 -0.71
CA ARG A 78 -2.89 -11.40 -1.13
C ARG A 78 -2.82 -11.54 -2.64
N VAL A 79 -2.65 -12.77 -3.11
CA VAL A 79 -2.61 -13.11 -4.54
C VAL A 79 -3.83 -13.98 -4.88
N LEU A 80 -4.50 -13.68 -5.98
CA LEU A 80 -5.61 -14.45 -6.53
C LEU A 80 -5.36 -14.67 -8.02
N GLY A 81 -4.79 -15.81 -8.38
CA GLY A 81 -4.42 -16.12 -9.75
C GLY A 81 -3.46 -15.09 -10.34
N ASP A 82 -3.89 -14.35 -11.34
CA ASP A 82 -3.12 -13.30 -12.02
C ASP A 82 -3.22 -11.90 -11.37
N GLU A 83 -3.88 -11.82 -10.20
CA GLU A 83 -4.12 -10.57 -9.48
C GLU A 83 -3.34 -10.51 -8.16
N THR A 84 -2.66 -9.39 -7.92
CA THR A 84 -2.05 -9.05 -6.62
C THR A 84 -2.83 -7.89 -5.99
N ILE A 85 -3.36 -8.14 -4.79
CA ILE A 85 -4.12 -7.19 -4.00
C ILE A 85 -3.20 -6.64 -2.91
N VAL A 86 -3.14 -5.32 -2.74
CA VAL A 86 -2.36 -4.66 -1.68
C VAL A 86 -3.18 -3.59 -1.00
N THR A 87 -3.30 -3.62 0.34
CA THR A 87 -4.08 -2.65 1.10
C THR A 87 -3.46 -2.34 2.48
N ASN A 88 -4.00 -1.30 3.14
CA ASN A 88 -3.54 -0.91 4.48
C ASN A 88 -4.41 -1.46 5.63
N GLY A 89 -5.28 -2.43 5.37
CA GLY A 89 -6.16 -2.99 6.39
C GLY A 89 -6.85 -4.28 5.97
N ASP A 90 -7.84 -4.72 6.73
CA ASP A 90 -8.60 -5.94 6.52
C ASP A 90 -9.48 -5.93 5.25
N GLN A 91 -9.62 -4.79 4.59
CA GLN A 91 -10.28 -4.74 3.28
C GLN A 91 -9.55 -5.54 2.19
N THR A 92 -8.31 -6.01 2.42
CA THR A 92 -7.66 -6.98 1.53
C THR A 92 -8.52 -8.21 1.32
N ASP A 93 -9.05 -8.77 2.41
CA ASP A 93 -9.91 -9.96 2.37
C ASP A 93 -11.24 -9.64 1.66
N THR A 94 -11.79 -8.45 1.88
CA THR A 94 -13.00 -7.99 1.19
C THR A 94 -12.81 -7.91 -0.33
N VAL A 95 -11.67 -7.35 -0.78
CA VAL A 95 -11.34 -7.31 -2.21
C VAL A 95 -11.11 -8.73 -2.74
N TYR A 96 -10.35 -9.54 -2.04
CA TYR A 96 -10.06 -10.93 -2.42
C TYR A 96 -11.36 -11.72 -2.64
N GLU A 97 -12.25 -11.75 -1.65
CA GLU A 97 -13.54 -12.46 -1.74
C GLU A 97 -14.46 -11.88 -2.82
N GLY A 98 -14.46 -10.56 -3.00
CA GLY A 98 -15.21 -9.90 -4.07
C GLY A 98 -14.72 -10.34 -5.45
N ARG A 99 -13.39 -10.37 -5.64
CA ARG A 99 -12.76 -10.83 -6.88
C ARG A 99 -13.02 -12.32 -7.15
N GLU A 100 -12.97 -13.17 -6.14
CA GLU A 100 -13.37 -14.60 -6.27
C GLU A 100 -14.82 -14.77 -6.76
N LYS A 101 -15.71 -13.86 -6.34
CA LYS A 101 -17.12 -13.83 -6.77
C LYS A 101 -17.34 -13.14 -8.12
N GLY A 102 -16.26 -12.65 -8.77
CA GLY A 102 -16.32 -11.97 -10.07
C GLY A 102 -16.73 -10.50 -10.01
N LEU A 103 -16.79 -9.87 -8.83
CA LEU A 103 -17.04 -8.44 -8.73
C LEU A 103 -15.85 -7.64 -9.26
N ILE A 104 -16.07 -6.46 -9.83
CA ILE A 104 -15.00 -5.54 -10.17
C ILE A 104 -14.40 -4.92 -8.89
N PHE A 105 -13.22 -4.29 -9.00
CA PHE A 105 -12.46 -3.78 -7.86
C PHE A 105 -13.26 -2.77 -7.00
N GLU A 106 -13.94 -1.80 -7.63
CA GLU A 106 -14.76 -0.82 -6.94
C GLU A 106 -15.98 -1.45 -6.24
N GLU A 107 -16.61 -2.43 -6.87
CA GLU A 107 -17.75 -3.13 -6.28
C GLU A 107 -17.32 -3.95 -5.07
N SER A 108 -16.15 -4.58 -5.13
CA SER A 108 -15.58 -5.32 -3.99
C SER A 108 -15.39 -4.43 -2.75
N LEU A 109 -15.09 -3.14 -2.94
CA LEU A 109 -14.90 -2.18 -1.85
C LEU A 109 -16.20 -1.49 -1.41
N ARG A 110 -17.36 -1.78 -2.02
CA ARG A 110 -18.62 -1.04 -1.77
C ARG A 110 -19.09 -1.11 -0.31
N SER A 111 -18.84 -2.22 0.37
CA SER A 111 -19.22 -2.43 1.78
C SER A 111 -18.24 -1.82 2.79
N ARG A 112 -17.14 -1.23 2.32
CA ARG A 112 -16.11 -0.65 3.19
C ARG A 112 -16.15 0.87 3.19
N GLU A 113 -15.69 1.46 4.26
CA GLU A 113 -15.46 2.88 4.46
C GLU A 113 -14.05 3.08 5.01
N PHE A 114 -13.69 4.27 5.45
CA PHE A 114 -12.46 4.56 6.21
C PHE A 114 -12.46 3.81 7.57
N GLU A 115 -11.33 3.80 8.28
CA GLU A 115 -11.24 3.17 9.61
C GLU A 115 -12.03 3.98 10.66
N PRO A 116 -12.70 3.31 11.63
CA PRO A 116 -13.52 3.98 12.64
C PRO A 116 -12.68 4.55 13.80
N ASP A 117 -11.48 5.04 13.52
CA ASP A 117 -10.49 5.52 14.47
C ASP A 117 -10.53 7.05 14.65
N GLY A 118 -11.70 7.60 15.01
CA GLY A 118 -11.80 9.05 15.26
C GLY A 118 -10.75 9.57 16.25
N PRO A 119 -10.24 10.79 16.05
CA PRO A 119 -10.64 11.80 15.08
C PRO A 119 -9.94 11.68 13.70
N ASN A 120 -9.02 10.73 13.49
CA ASN A 120 -8.25 10.62 12.24
C ASN A 120 -9.08 10.06 11.08
N TYR A 121 -10.00 9.11 11.39
CA TYR A 121 -10.77 8.39 10.37
C TYR A 121 -9.83 7.93 9.24
N THR A 122 -8.83 7.13 9.60
CA THR A 122 -7.73 6.68 8.73
C THR A 122 -8.26 6.21 7.38
N PRO A 123 -7.82 6.82 6.27
CA PRO A 123 -8.22 6.38 4.94
C PRO A 123 -7.85 4.92 4.68
N ARG A 124 -8.74 4.17 4.05
CA ARG A 124 -8.42 2.87 3.47
C ARG A 124 -7.90 3.05 2.06
N ILE A 125 -6.63 2.74 1.86
CA ILE A 125 -5.98 2.73 0.54
C ILE A 125 -5.85 1.30 0.06
N SER A 126 -6.09 1.09 -1.23
CA SER A 126 -6.06 -0.24 -1.85
C SER A 126 -5.46 -0.16 -3.24
N GLY A 127 -4.75 -1.21 -3.64
CA GLY A 127 -4.25 -1.41 -4.99
C GLY A 127 -4.62 -2.81 -5.48
N LEU A 128 -4.93 -2.93 -6.77
CA LEU A 128 -5.11 -4.17 -7.48
C LEU A 128 -4.24 -4.16 -8.72
N MET A 129 -3.30 -5.07 -8.82
CA MET A 129 -2.47 -5.30 -10.01
C MET A 129 -2.98 -6.54 -10.74
N LYS A 130 -3.02 -6.48 -12.06
CA LYS A 130 -3.30 -7.64 -12.90
C LYS A 130 -2.24 -7.82 -13.95
N ILE A 131 -1.65 -9.02 -13.98
CA ILE A 131 -0.65 -9.44 -14.96
C ILE A 131 -1.21 -10.66 -15.69
N LYS A 132 -1.51 -10.50 -16.97
CA LYS A 132 -2.09 -11.58 -17.77
C LYS A 132 -1.60 -11.53 -19.21
N ASP A 133 -1.17 -12.65 -19.75
CA ASP A 133 -0.77 -12.80 -21.16
C ASP A 133 0.27 -11.75 -21.62
N GLY A 134 1.26 -11.46 -20.76
CA GLY A 134 2.29 -10.44 -21.01
C GLY A 134 1.80 -8.99 -20.93
N THR A 135 0.57 -8.77 -20.45
CA THR A 135 0.01 -7.43 -20.21
C THR A 135 -0.01 -7.10 -18.73
N PHE A 136 0.09 -5.82 -18.40
CA PHE A 136 0.04 -5.31 -17.04
C PHE A 136 -0.81 -4.06 -16.96
N HIS A 137 -1.77 -4.05 -16.03
CA HIS A 137 -2.52 -2.88 -15.63
C HIS A 137 -2.81 -2.91 -14.12
N TYR A 138 -3.19 -1.79 -13.55
CA TYR A 138 -3.52 -1.71 -12.13
C TYR A 138 -4.55 -0.62 -11.84
N ALA A 139 -5.20 -0.77 -10.69
CA ALA A 139 -6.08 0.25 -10.12
C ALA A 139 -5.66 0.56 -8.67
N MET A 140 -5.91 1.79 -8.24
CA MET A 140 -5.72 2.25 -6.87
C MET A 140 -7.00 2.90 -6.37
N SER A 141 -7.32 2.72 -5.09
CA SER A 141 -8.51 3.30 -4.47
C SER A 141 -8.18 3.92 -3.12
N ILE A 142 -8.94 4.95 -2.76
CA ILE A 142 -8.97 5.53 -1.42
C ILE A 142 -10.41 5.73 -0.98
N LEU A 143 -10.72 5.25 0.23
CA LEU A 143 -11.96 5.50 0.96
C LEU A 143 -11.60 6.40 2.13
N LYS A 144 -12.13 7.60 2.19
CA LYS A 144 -11.80 8.57 3.23
C LYS A 144 -13.02 9.35 3.71
N SER A 145 -12.95 9.86 4.93
CA SER A 145 -14.00 10.73 5.47
C SER A 145 -14.07 12.03 4.66
N ASN A 146 -15.25 12.60 4.56
CA ASN A 146 -15.45 13.92 3.97
C ASN A 146 -15.10 14.99 5.03
N ASN A 147 -13.85 15.48 5.00
CA ASN A 147 -13.34 16.47 5.95
C ASN A 147 -13.54 16.10 7.43
N GLY A 148 -13.29 14.82 7.77
CA GLY A 148 -13.43 14.32 9.14
C GLY A 148 -14.89 14.06 9.58
N ASN A 149 -15.86 14.12 8.66
CA ASN A 149 -17.25 13.75 8.97
C ASN A 149 -17.38 12.22 9.01
N PRO A 150 -17.73 11.62 10.17
CA PRO A 150 -17.85 10.16 10.33
C PRO A 150 -19.01 9.53 9.54
N GLU A 151 -20.00 10.34 9.12
CA GLU A 151 -21.19 9.86 8.41
C GLU A 151 -21.07 9.98 6.87
N SER A 152 -19.93 10.48 6.38
CA SER A 152 -19.74 10.75 4.95
C SER A 152 -18.43 10.19 4.43
N CYS A 153 -18.52 9.16 3.57
CA CYS A 153 -17.36 8.52 2.93
C CYS A 153 -17.20 8.94 1.46
N ASN A 154 -16.08 9.55 1.14
CA ASN A 154 -15.64 9.80 -0.22
C ASN A 154 -14.88 8.58 -0.77
N ARG A 155 -15.21 8.16 -2.00
CA ARG A 155 -14.65 6.98 -2.67
C ARG A 155 -14.04 7.40 -4.00
N PHE A 156 -12.76 7.14 -4.17
CA PHE A 156 -12.06 7.42 -5.42
C PHE A 156 -11.36 6.16 -5.90
N THR A 157 -11.46 5.88 -7.19
CA THR A 157 -10.72 4.82 -7.87
C THR A 157 -10.02 5.40 -9.10
N TYR A 158 -8.76 5.03 -9.28
CA TYR A 158 -7.89 5.45 -10.36
C TYR A 158 -7.40 4.20 -11.09
N THR A 159 -7.66 4.11 -12.39
CA THR A 159 -7.23 2.98 -13.22
C THR A 159 -6.12 3.40 -14.16
N TYR A 160 -5.08 2.59 -14.24
CA TYR A 160 -3.89 2.84 -15.06
C TYR A 160 -3.71 1.67 -16.03
N GLU A 161 -4.07 1.92 -17.29
CA GLU A 161 -3.87 1.01 -18.40
C GLU A 161 -2.52 1.28 -19.08
N ASN A 162 -1.85 0.22 -19.51
CA ASN A 162 -0.54 0.31 -20.19
C ASN A 162 0.50 1.17 -19.43
N PRO A 163 0.86 0.83 -18.18
CA PRO A 163 1.80 1.60 -17.38
C PRO A 163 3.13 1.82 -18.10
N ILE A 164 3.64 3.05 -18.03
CA ILE A 164 4.88 3.45 -18.71
C ILE A 164 6.09 2.92 -17.94
N ALA A 165 7.09 2.40 -18.68
CA ALA A 165 8.34 1.93 -18.09
C ALA A 165 9.05 3.03 -17.28
N GLY A 166 9.51 2.69 -16.08
CA GLY A 166 10.16 3.61 -15.14
C GLY A 166 9.20 4.56 -14.42
N GLU A 167 7.87 4.32 -14.50
CA GLU A 167 6.86 5.14 -13.84
C GLU A 167 5.97 4.30 -12.92
N GLY A 168 5.53 4.93 -11.85
CA GLY A 168 4.56 4.37 -10.92
C GLY A 168 3.67 5.44 -10.32
N ARG A 169 2.73 4.97 -9.51
CA ARG A 169 1.82 5.80 -8.74
C ARG A 169 1.97 5.50 -7.26
N PHE A 170 2.02 6.55 -6.47
CA PHE A 170 2.14 6.50 -5.02
C PHE A 170 0.90 7.11 -4.37
N ILE A 171 0.20 6.31 -3.57
CA ILE A 171 -0.91 6.71 -2.71
C ILE A 171 -0.55 6.44 -1.26
N HIS A 172 -0.95 7.33 -0.36
CA HIS A 172 -0.69 7.19 1.07
C HIS A 172 -1.87 7.69 1.91
N THR A 173 -1.89 7.36 3.20
CA THR A 173 -3.07 7.66 4.02
C THR A 173 -3.17 9.12 4.42
N TYR A 174 -2.03 9.79 4.73
CA TYR A 174 -2.03 11.16 5.28
C TYR A 174 -1.14 12.10 4.48
N MET A 175 -1.62 13.32 4.26
CA MET A 175 -0.86 14.36 3.55
C MET A 175 0.46 14.71 4.24
N HIS A 176 0.45 14.77 5.57
CA HIS A 176 1.61 15.06 6.42
C HIS A 176 1.29 14.68 7.87
N ASP A 177 2.24 14.86 8.77
CA ASP A 177 2.01 14.71 10.21
C ASP A 177 1.07 15.80 10.75
N GLY A 178 0.30 15.47 11.78
CA GLY A 178 -0.69 16.39 12.35
C GLY A 178 -1.53 15.78 13.47
N ASN A 179 -2.44 16.58 14.04
CA ASN A 179 -3.42 16.15 15.03
C ASN A 179 -4.72 16.97 14.88
N PRO A 180 -5.81 16.42 14.31
CA PRO A 180 -5.86 15.13 13.64
C PRO A 180 -4.98 15.05 12.39
N LEU A 181 -4.71 13.82 11.92
CA LEU A 181 -3.94 13.57 10.70
C LEU A 181 -4.78 13.93 9.46
N PRO A 182 -4.32 14.82 8.58
CA PRO A 182 -5.07 15.18 7.37
C PRO A 182 -5.00 14.04 6.35
N SER A 183 -6.15 13.59 5.86
CA SER A 183 -6.26 12.56 4.83
C SER A 183 -5.58 12.98 3.52
N PHE A 184 -5.02 12.00 2.79
CA PHE A 184 -4.47 12.21 1.45
C PHE A 184 -5.51 12.84 0.50
N GLU A 185 -5.06 13.75 -0.34
CA GLU A 185 -5.88 14.46 -1.34
C GLU A 185 -5.25 14.39 -2.73
N GLY A 186 -6.10 14.40 -3.73
CA GLY A 186 -5.72 14.43 -5.12
C GLY A 186 -5.51 13.02 -5.74
N GLU A 187 -4.96 13.01 -6.94
CA GLU A 187 -4.58 11.81 -7.68
C GLU A 187 -3.31 11.19 -7.07
N PRO A 188 -3.17 9.85 -7.08
CA PRO A 188 -1.91 9.20 -6.72
C PRO A 188 -0.72 9.81 -7.43
N LYS A 189 0.33 10.15 -6.67
CA LYS A 189 1.50 10.91 -7.15
C LYS A 189 2.28 10.12 -8.18
N LEU A 190 2.64 10.74 -9.30
CA LEU A 190 3.51 10.13 -10.32
C LEU A 190 4.95 10.06 -9.79
N VAL A 191 5.52 8.86 -9.69
CA VAL A 191 6.86 8.62 -9.13
C VAL A 191 7.75 7.83 -10.10
N VAL A 192 9.06 7.92 -9.86
CA VAL A 192 10.06 7.09 -10.55
C VAL A 192 10.10 5.71 -9.92
N ILE A 193 10.13 4.66 -10.75
CA ILE A 193 10.40 3.29 -10.34
C ILE A 193 11.82 2.92 -10.77
N GLU A 194 12.60 2.42 -9.84
CA GLU A 194 13.96 1.91 -10.10
C GLU A 194 13.90 0.55 -10.78
N GLU A 195 14.99 0.14 -11.43
CA GLU A 195 15.06 -1.13 -12.15
C GLU A 195 15.31 -2.30 -11.20
N ASP A 196 16.21 -2.11 -10.26
CA ASP A 196 16.63 -3.12 -9.30
C ASP A 196 15.79 -3.10 -8.04
N ILE A 197 15.37 -4.27 -7.56
CA ILE A 197 14.51 -4.42 -6.37
C ILE A 197 15.24 -4.02 -5.09
N ASP A 198 16.55 -4.31 -4.97
CA ASP A 198 17.32 -4.00 -3.77
C ASP A 198 17.58 -2.50 -3.68
N ASP A 199 17.90 -1.85 -4.80
CA ASP A 199 18.04 -0.40 -4.89
C ASP A 199 16.71 0.29 -4.52
N PHE A 200 15.59 -0.16 -5.06
CA PHE A 200 14.29 0.41 -4.76
C PHE A 200 13.89 0.20 -3.29
N THR A 201 14.14 -0.99 -2.75
CA THR A 201 13.89 -1.29 -1.34
C THR A 201 14.72 -0.40 -0.41
N ASN A 202 16.02 -0.25 -0.71
CA ASN A 202 16.93 0.60 0.05
C ASN A 202 16.53 2.08 -0.05
N THR A 203 16.17 2.55 -1.25
CA THR A 203 15.68 3.91 -1.47
C THR A 203 14.45 4.21 -0.62
N LEU A 204 13.46 3.33 -0.63
CA LEU A 204 12.25 3.48 0.18
C LEU A 204 12.57 3.46 1.68
N TRP A 205 13.24 2.40 2.15
CA TRP A 205 13.49 2.20 3.58
C TRP A 205 14.31 3.31 4.21
N ASN A 206 15.35 3.80 3.51
CA ASN A 206 16.22 4.86 3.99
C ASN A 206 15.61 6.26 3.85
N SER A 207 14.50 6.40 3.15
CA SER A 207 13.80 7.67 2.98
C SER A 207 12.60 7.84 3.92
N LEU A 208 12.11 6.76 4.52
CA LEU A 208 11.10 6.81 5.56
C LEU A 208 11.69 7.39 6.85
N ASN A 209 10.91 8.21 7.57
CA ASN A 209 11.31 8.76 8.87
C ASN A 209 11.69 7.64 9.84
N ASP A 210 12.89 7.71 10.41
CA ASP A 210 13.48 6.66 11.24
C ASP A 210 12.69 6.34 12.51
N ASP A 211 12.06 7.34 13.12
CA ASP A 211 11.29 7.14 14.35
C ASP A 211 9.96 6.43 14.07
N ASN A 212 9.36 6.68 12.91
CA ASN A 212 8.01 6.25 12.58
C ASN A 212 7.94 5.01 11.69
N LYS A 213 8.98 4.69 10.91
CA LYS A 213 8.97 3.51 10.03
C LYS A 213 8.85 2.21 10.83
N VAL A 214 8.07 1.26 10.31
CA VAL A 214 7.79 -0.03 10.98
C VAL A 214 8.18 -1.20 10.08
N SER A 215 7.57 -1.32 8.91
CA SER A 215 7.84 -2.41 7.98
C SER A 215 7.65 -1.96 6.53
N LEU A 216 8.39 -2.59 5.62
CA LEU A 216 8.34 -2.38 4.18
C LEU A 216 8.29 -3.74 3.48
N PHE A 217 7.41 -3.85 2.49
CA PHE A 217 7.34 -4.93 1.52
C PHE A 217 7.57 -4.37 0.12
N VAL A 218 8.37 -5.04 -0.70
CA VAL A 218 8.58 -4.73 -2.12
C VAL A 218 8.51 -6.02 -2.91
N ARG A 219 7.82 -6.00 -4.06
CA ARG A 219 7.77 -7.12 -5.00
C ARG A 219 7.91 -6.65 -6.43
N TYR A 220 8.76 -7.34 -7.18
CA TYR A 220 8.93 -7.23 -8.62
C TYR A 220 8.45 -8.52 -9.26
N ILE A 221 7.53 -8.43 -10.23
CA ILE A 221 6.92 -9.57 -10.90
C ILE A 221 7.24 -9.46 -12.40
N ASP A 222 7.84 -10.48 -12.97
CA ASP A 222 8.09 -10.55 -14.41
C ASP A 222 6.76 -10.62 -15.17
N ILE A 223 6.52 -9.65 -16.06
CA ILE A 223 5.24 -9.52 -16.77
C ILE A 223 5.03 -10.66 -17.77
N ALA A 224 6.11 -11.25 -18.29
CA ALA A 224 6.02 -12.34 -19.28
C ALA A 224 5.83 -13.70 -18.62
N THR A 225 6.48 -13.96 -17.48
CA THR A 225 6.51 -15.29 -16.83
C THR A 225 5.65 -15.39 -15.58
N GLY A 226 5.36 -14.26 -14.90
CA GLY A 226 4.71 -14.24 -13.59
C GLY A 226 5.66 -14.56 -12.42
N GLU A 227 6.93 -14.90 -12.69
CA GLU A 227 7.93 -15.11 -11.64
C GLU A 227 8.16 -13.81 -10.85
N TYR A 228 8.38 -13.94 -9.53
CA TYR A 228 8.54 -12.75 -8.70
C TYR A 228 9.68 -12.85 -7.70
N GLU A 229 10.19 -11.70 -7.35
CA GLU A 229 11.12 -11.49 -6.23
C GLU A 229 10.48 -10.61 -5.19
N THR A 230 10.75 -10.90 -3.91
CA THR A 230 10.18 -10.15 -2.77
C THR A 230 11.29 -9.71 -1.82
N ARG A 231 11.12 -8.52 -1.24
CA ARG A 231 11.93 -8.04 -0.12
C ARG A 231 11.01 -7.59 1.02
N ILE A 232 11.34 -8.01 2.23
CA ILE A 232 10.66 -7.58 3.46
C ILE A 232 11.71 -6.99 4.38
N VAL A 233 11.46 -5.77 4.85
CA VAL A 233 12.29 -5.08 5.83
C VAL A 233 11.44 -4.71 7.03
N ASN A 234 11.84 -5.18 8.20
CA ASN A 234 11.19 -4.86 9.48
C ASN A 234 12.16 -4.07 10.37
N LYS A 235 11.67 -3.05 11.05
CA LYS A 235 12.44 -2.31 12.06
C LYS A 235 12.67 -3.17 13.31
N ASN A 236 11.63 -3.85 13.75
CA ASN A 236 11.71 -4.83 14.83
C ASN A 236 12.22 -6.17 14.25
N LYS A 237 13.16 -6.81 14.97
CA LYS A 237 13.80 -8.08 14.56
C LYS A 237 13.72 -9.09 15.69
#